data_8dc42db867ecdc88ca470fd5e116ad02
#
_entry.id   8dc42db867ecdc88ca470fd5e116ad02
#
_cell.length_a   1.000
_cell.length_b   1.000
_cell.length_c   1.000
_cell.angle_alpha   90.00
_cell.angle_beta   90.00
_cell.angle_gamma   90.00
#
_symmetry.space_group_name_H-M   'P 1'
#
loop_
_entity.id
_entity.type
_entity.pdbx_description
1 polymer ?
#
loop_
_entity_poly.entity_id
_entity_poly.type
_entity_poly.pdbx_seq_one_letter_code
_entity_poly.pdbx_strand_id
1 'polypeptide(L)'
;DKSGTVSAGKSPSTPSEPSEGVVNALKQLSVDLVKVSIFRHGATVATNTALERKGAELGVITTQGFRDVLIIGRGNRTQLYDIKAVRPPGLVKRSRVLEVPERVGPDGEVITSLDEAAVVAATSRLRELGVEAIAVCFLHSYANPEPEREAVKLVERTWPDIPVCNSADVLAEHREYERFSTTALNAYVAPRMSGYLNDLAANLSAQGLTVKPEVMSSSGGSWPL
;
A
#
# COMPACT_ATOMS: atom_id res chain seq x y z
N ASP A 1 30.18 8.99 13.63
CA ASP A 1 30.12 9.04 15.10
C ASP A 1 30.28 10.49 15.59
N LYS A 2 30.31 10.71 16.90
CA LYS A 2 30.48 12.06 17.48
C LYS A 2 31.87 12.68 17.19
N SER A 3 32.84 11.87 16.73
CA SER A 3 34.17 12.34 16.31
C SER A 3 34.21 12.75 14.85
N GLY A 4 33.13 12.57 14.10
CA GLY A 4 33.07 12.78 12.66
C GLY A 4 33.63 11.61 11.82
N THR A 5 33.96 10.48 12.45
CA THR A 5 34.43 9.29 11.74
C THR A 5 33.27 8.65 10.95
N VAL A 6 33.50 8.40 9.67
CA VAL A 6 32.57 7.73 8.76
C VAL A 6 33.08 6.32 8.47
N SER A 7 32.22 5.32 8.64
CA SER A 7 32.48 3.94 8.24
C SER A 7 31.43 3.51 7.22
N ALA A 8 31.85 2.78 6.19
CA ALA A 8 30.97 2.23 5.17
C ALA A 8 31.19 0.71 5.04
N GLY A 9 30.10 -0.02 4.83
CA GLY A 9 30.12 -1.46 4.63
C GLY A 9 29.11 -1.88 3.57
N LYS A 10 29.32 -3.06 2.98
CA LYS A 10 28.43 -3.67 1.98
C LYS A 10 28.20 -5.13 2.35
N SER A 11 26.99 -5.60 2.19
CA SER A 11 26.62 -7.00 2.32
C SER A 11 25.97 -7.49 1.03
N PRO A 12 26.12 -8.75 0.64
CA PRO A 12 25.32 -9.34 -0.41
C PRO A 12 23.83 -9.21 -0.09
N SER A 13 23.03 -9.03 -1.14
CA SER A 13 21.57 -9.03 -1.00
C SER A 13 21.08 -10.43 -0.60
N THR A 14 20.07 -10.46 0.29
CA THR A 14 19.36 -11.67 0.73
C THR A 14 17.92 -11.60 0.25
N PRO A 15 17.61 -11.98 -1.01
CA PRO A 15 16.30 -11.71 -1.63
C PRO A 15 15.13 -12.40 -0.90
N SER A 16 15.36 -13.54 -0.26
CA SER A 16 14.36 -14.24 0.55
C SER A 16 14.05 -13.52 1.86
N GLU A 17 15.07 -12.92 2.48
CA GLU A 17 14.98 -12.22 3.76
C GLU A 17 15.80 -10.93 3.75
N PRO A 18 15.27 -9.83 3.15
CA PRO A 18 16.04 -8.59 2.96
C PRO A 18 16.51 -7.93 4.25
N SER A 19 15.82 -8.16 5.37
CA SER A 19 16.21 -7.67 6.71
C SER A 19 17.54 -8.25 7.19
N GLU A 20 17.86 -9.51 6.84
CA GLU A 20 19.15 -10.13 7.18
C GLU A 20 20.34 -9.42 6.51
N GLY A 21 20.16 -8.99 5.26
CA GLY A 21 21.19 -8.23 4.55
C GLY A 21 21.61 -6.97 5.29
N VAL A 22 20.65 -6.27 5.92
CA VAL A 22 20.92 -5.09 6.75
C VAL A 22 21.72 -5.48 7.99
N VAL A 23 21.28 -6.52 8.70
CA VAL A 23 21.99 -7.02 9.89
C VAL A 23 23.43 -7.46 9.56
N ASN A 24 23.62 -8.15 8.44
CA ASN A 24 24.93 -8.60 8.00
C ASN A 24 25.86 -7.42 7.67
N ALA A 25 25.34 -6.36 7.05
CA ALA A 25 26.11 -5.15 6.80
C ALA A 25 26.55 -4.46 8.13
N LEU A 26 25.65 -4.39 9.11
CA LEU A 26 25.96 -3.84 10.43
C LEU A 26 27.02 -4.65 11.18
N LYS A 27 26.95 -5.98 11.11
CA LYS A 27 27.96 -6.87 11.73
C LYS A 27 29.35 -6.66 11.10
N GLN A 28 29.46 -6.51 9.78
CA GLN A 28 30.72 -6.21 9.10
C GLN A 28 31.34 -4.87 9.55
N LEU A 29 30.51 -3.89 9.86
CA LEU A 29 30.96 -2.60 10.35
C LEU A 29 31.35 -2.63 11.85
N SER A 30 31.14 -3.76 12.55
CA SER A 30 31.37 -3.90 13.99
C SER A 30 30.70 -2.79 14.83
N VAL A 31 29.49 -2.35 14.39
CA VAL A 31 28.74 -1.31 15.07
C VAL A 31 28.14 -1.86 16.37
N ASP A 32 28.43 -1.21 17.49
CA ASP A 32 27.76 -1.48 18.77
C ASP A 32 26.37 -0.81 18.74
N LEU A 33 25.33 -1.61 18.46
CA LEU A 33 23.96 -1.11 18.27
C LEU A 33 23.36 -0.51 19.57
N VAL A 34 23.86 -0.88 20.74
CA VAL A 34 23.44 -0.29 22.01
C VAL A 34 23.81 1.21 22.09
N LYS A 35 24.89 1.61 21.41
CA LYS A 35 25.38 3.00 21.40
C LYS A 35 24.83 3.84 20.24
N VAL A 36 24.01 3.25 19.38
CA VAL A 36 23.41 3.98 18.26
C VAL A 36 22.34 4.94 18.78
N SER A 37 22.48 6.22 18.46
CA SER A 37 21.52 7.25 18.84
C SER A 37 20.44 7.52 17.79
N ILE A 38 20.71 7.22 16.52
CA ILE A 38 19.76 7.37 15.40
C ILE A 38 20.00 6.23 14.43
N PHE A 39 18.95 5.54 14.04
CA PHE A 39 18.97 4.53 12.98
C PHE A 39 17.96 4.90 11.89
N ARG A 40 18.46 5.15 10.69
CA ARG A 40 17.63 5.47 9.51
C ARG A 40 17.83 4.44 8.41
N HIS A 41 16.75 3.95 7.88
CA HIS A 41 16.75 2.90 6.87
C HIS A 41 16.01 3.35 5.60
N GLY A 42 16.66 3.22 4.46
CA GLY A 42 16.03 3.37 3.14
C GLY A 42 15.89 2.01 2.48
N ALA A 43 14.72 1.72 1.93
CA ALA A 43 14.43 0.45 1.27
C ALA A 43 13.77 0.67 -0.10
N THR A 44 14.09 -0.23 -1.04
CA THR A 44 13.42 -0.31 -2.35
C THR A 44 12.42 -1.47 -2.42
N VAL A 45 12.05 -2.06 -1.27
CA VAL A 45 11.17 -3.23 -1.21
C VAL A 45 9.83 -2.97 -1.88
N ALA A 46 9.19 -1.82 -1.59
CA ALA A 46 7.91 -1.45 -2.21
C ALA A 46 8.05 -1.29 -3.74
N THR A 47 9.09 -0.59 -4.20
CA THR A 47 9.36 -0.40 -5.63
C THR A 47 9.61 -1.73 -6.33
N ASN A 48 10.45 -2.58 -5.76
CA ASN A 48 10.75 -3.90 -6.32
C ASN A 48 9.51 -4.79 -6.33
N THR A 49 8.70 -4.79 -5.27
CA THR A 49 7.41 -5.50 -5.21
C THR A 49 6.49 -5.10 -6.38
N ALA A 50 6.40 -3.80 -6.65
CA ALA A 50 5.58 -3.29 -7.76
C ALA A 50 6.15 -3.68 -9.13
N LEU A 51 7.45 -3.51 -9.36
CA LEU A 51 8.13 -3.79 -10.64
C LEU A 51 8.13 -5.30 -10.96
N GLU A 52 8.40 -6.14 -9.96
CA GLU A 52 8.43 -7.60 -10.11
C GLU A 52 7.02 -8.23 -10.10
N ARG A 53 5.98 -7.43 -9.86
CA ARG A 53 4.58 -7.88 -9.76
C ARG A 53 4.38 -8.98 -8.71
N LYS A 54 5.03 -8.85 -7.57
CA LYS A 54 4.98 -9.80 -6.43
C LYS A 54 4.23 -9.26 -5.21
N GLY A 55 3.32 -8.32 -5.40
CA GLY A 55 2.47 -7.77 -4.33
C GLY A 55 1.27 -8.66 -4.03
N ALA A 56 0.41 -8.16 -3.16
CA ALA A 56 -0.77 -8.83 -2.67
C ALA A 56 -1.80 -9.09 -3.79
N GLU A 57 -2.54 -10.18 -3.69
CA GLU A 57 -3.76 -10.40 -4.47
C GLU A 57 -4.82 -9.38 -4.01
N LEU A 58 -4.99 -8.34 -4.80
CA LEU A 58 -5.75 -7.14 -4.42
C LEU A 58 -7.25 -7.26 -4.71
N GLY A 59 -8.08 -6.83 -3.75
CA GLY A 59 -9.50 -6.53 -3.91
C GLY A 59 -9.76 -5.01 -3.87
N VAL A 60 -10.80 -4.56 -4.57
CA VAL A 60 -11.23 -3.17 -4.54
C VAL A 60 -12.74 -3.11 -4.28
N ILE A 61 -13.14 -2.23 -3.37
CA ILE A 61 -14.54 -1.85 -3.15
C ILE A 61 -14.72 -0.43 -3.67
N THR A 62 -15.68 -0.21 -4.56
CA THR A 62 -15.86 1.07 -5.24
C THR A 62 -17.33 1.47 -5.36
N THR A 63 -17.59 2.73 -5.64
CA THR A 63 -18.92 3.29 -5.95
C THR A 63 -19.58 2.54 -7.09
N GLN A 64 -20.86 2.25 -6.98
CA GLN A 64 -21.65 1.64 -8.05
C GLN A 64 -21.58 2.48 -9.34
N GLY A 65 -21.30 1.80 -10.46
CA GLY A 65 -21.05 2.39 -11.78
C GLY A 65 -19.59 2.74 -12.07
N PHE A 66 -18.66 2.54 -11.10
CA PHE A 66 -17.23 2.92 -11.22
C PHE A 66 -16.25 1.74 -11.18
N ARG A 67 -16.75 0.53 -11.40
CA ARG A 67 -15.96 -0.72 -11.42
C ARG A 67 -14.76 -0.68 -12.37
N ASP A 68 -14.91 -0.03 -13.48
CA ASP A 68 -13.96 -0.09 -14.60
C ASP A 68 -12.95 1.07 -14.62
N VAL A 69 -12.96 1.97 -13.65
CA VAL A 69 -12.04 3.12 -13.55
C VAL A 69 -10.57 2.69 -13.71
N LEU A 70 -10.12 1.69 -12.97
CA LEU A 70 -8.75 1.18 -13.04
C LEU A 70 -8.43 0.47 -14.36
N ILE A 71 -9.44 -0.05 -15.05
CA ILE A 71 -9.29 -0.78 -16.32
C ILE A 71 -9.29 0.20 -17.48
N ILE A 72 -10.20 1.16 -17.47
CA ILE A 72 -10.31 2.20 -18.51
C ILE A 72 -9.11 3.15 -18.42
N GLY A 73 -8.68 3.50 -17.18
CA GLY A 73 -7.63 4.46 -16.94
C GLY A 73 -7.96 5.80 -17.59
N ARG A 74 -6.99 6.43 -18.22
CA ARG A 74 -7.19 7.69 -18.96
C ARG A 74 -7.77 7.53 -20.35
N GLY A 75 -8.18 6.32 -20.74
CA GLY A 75 -8.74 6.04 -22.08
C GLY A 75 -7.72 6.12 -23.23
N ASN A 76 -6.47 6.47 -22.97
CA ASN A 76 -5.44 6.59 -23.99
C ASN A 76 -4.95 5.21 -24.49
N ARG A 77 -4.59 5.13 -25.77
CA ARG A 77 -3.96 3.96 -26.37
C ARG A 77 -2.45 4.17 -26.41
N THR A 78 -1.68 3.17 -26.00
CA THR A 78 -0.21 3.19 -26.09
C THR A 78 0.29 3.05 -27.51
N GLN A 79 -0.50 2.39 -28.38
CA GLN A 79 -0.22 2.21 -29.81
C GLN A 79 -1.49 2.56 -30.60
N LEU A 80 -1.49 3.76 -31.20
CA LEU A 80 -2.71 4.35 -31.77
C LEU A 80 -3.25 3.57 -32.97
N TYR A 81 -2.36 2.99 -33.78
CA TYR A 81 -2.69 2.32 -35.04
C TYR A 81 -2.62 0.79 -34.99
N ASP A 82 -2.27 0.21 -33.81
CA ASP A 82 -2.29 -1.23 -33.64
C ASP A 82 -3.60 -1.68 -33.00
N ILE A 83 -4.46 -2.28 -33.81
CA ILE A 83 -5.75 -2.81 -33.35
C ILE A 83 -5.62 -4.05 -32.47
N LYS A 84 -4.44 -4.70 -32.46
CA LYS A 84 -4.11 -5.85 -31.60
C LYS A 84 -3.38 -5.46 -30.32
N ALA A 85 -3.12 -4.17 -30.13
CA ALA A 85 -2.45 -3.70 -28.91
C ALA A 85 -3.25 -4.09 -27.66
N VAL A 86 -2.62 -4.88 -26.79
CA VAL A 86 -3.19 -5.30 -25.52
C VAL A 86 -2.57 -4.43 -24.40
N ARG A 87 -3.41 -3.89 -23.55
CA ARG A 87 -2.90 -3.21 -22.35
C ARG A 87 -2.22 -4.21 -21.42
N PRO A 88 -1.11 -3.82 -20.76
CA PRO A 88 -0.55 -4.62 -19.68
C PRO A 88 -1.63 -4.90 -18.63
N PRO A 89 -1.65 -6.08 -18.02
CA PRO A 89 -2.61 -6.39 -16.95
C PRO A 89 -2.45 -5.41 -15.80
N GLY A 90 -3.57 -4.91 -15.27
CA GLY A 90 -3.60 -4.04 -14.09
C GLY A 90 -3.12 -4.76 -12.82
N LEU A 91 -3.06 -4.04 -11.71
CA LEU A 91 -2.73 -4.60 -10.40
C LEU A 91 -3.88 -5.42 -9.82
N VAL A 92 -5.12 -5.11 -10.20
CA VAL A 92 -6.31 -5.79 -9.73
C VAL A 92 -7.05 -6.45 -10.89
N LYS A 93 -7.53 -7.68 -10.68
CA LYS A 93 -8.40 -8.37 -11.64
C LYS A 93 -9.81 -7.76 -11.59
N ARG A 94 -10.45 -7.55 -12.74
CA ARG A 94 -11.82 -7.00 -12.80
C ARG A 94 -12.83 -7.76 -11.92
N SER A 95 -12.69 -9.07 -11.78
CA SER A 95 -13.54 -9.90 -10.93
C SER A 95 -13.39 -9.61 -9.42
N ARG A 96 -12.34 -8.90 -9.02
CA ARG A 96 -12.05 -8.48 -7.65
C ARG A 96 -12.32 -7.01 -7.40
N VAL A 97 -12.94 -6.31 -8.34
CA VAL A 97 -13.47 -4.95 -8.16
C VAL A 97 -14.97 -5.08 -7.93
N LEU A 98 -15.42 -4.82 -6.72
CA LEU A 98 -16.81 -4.95 -6.31
C LEU A 98 -17.42 -3.57 -6.05
N GLU A 99 -18.64 -3.40 -6.48
CA GLU A 99 -19.38 -2.16 -6.40
C GLU A 99 -20.34 -2.19 -5.22
N VAL A 100 -20.47 -1.06 -4.54
CA VAL A 100 -21.45 -0.87 -3.47
C VAL A 100 -22.29 0.38 -3.75
N PRO A 101 -23.60 0.36 -3.42
CA PRO A 101 -24.45 1.53 -3.50
C PRO A 101 -23.97 2.57 -2.49
N GLU A 102 -23.42 3.65 -2.99
CA GLU A 102 -23.13 4.90 -2.29
C GLU A 102 -22.90 5.99 -3.32
N ARG A 103 -23.02 7.25 -2.97
CA ARG A 103 -22.69 8.37 -3.83
C ARG A 103 -22.44 9.64 -3.05
N VAL A 104 -21.24 10.17 -3.20
CA VAL A 104 -20.89 11.54 -2.81
C VAL A 104 -20.85 12.42 -4.06
N GLY A 105 -21.38 13.62 -3.98
CA GLY A 105 -21.30 14.63 -5.04
C GLY A 105 -19.99 15.41 -4.99
N PRO A 106 -19.72 16.25 -6.00
CA PRO A 106 -18.46 16.98 -6.12
C PRO A 106 -18.22 18.00 -5.00
N ASP A 107 -19.27 18.51 -4.37
CA ASP A 107 -19.22 19.46 -3.25
C ASP A 107 -19.22 18.76 -1.89
N GLY A 108 -19.17 17.42 -1.87
CA GLY A 108 -19.10 16.62 -0.65
C GLY A 108 -20.46 16.23 -0.06
N GLU A 109 -21.56 16.60 -0.70
CA GLU A 109 -22.90 16.20 -0.28
C GLU A 109 -23.13 14.70 -0.50
N VAL A 110 -23.82 14.06 0.43
CA VAL A 110 -24.19 12.64 0.30
C VAL A 110 -25.47 12.55 -0.54
N ILE A 111 -25.34 12.12 -1.78
CA ILE A 111 -26.47 11.89 -2.71
C ILE A 111 -27.14 10.54 -2.42
N THR A 112 -26.33 9.52 -2.16
CA THR A 112 -26.80 8.17 -1.77
C THR A 112 -25.98 7.71 -0.58
N SER A 113 -26.65 7.37 0.52
CA SER A 113 -25.99 6.84 1.71
C SER A 113 -25.32 5.50 1.42
N LEU A 114 -24.22 5.22 2.14
CA LEU A 114 -23.53 3.95 2.04
C LEU A 114 -24.44 2.78 2.41
N ASP A 115 -24.53 1.80 1.56
CA ASP A 115 -25.16 0.51 1.87
C ASP A 115 -24.16 -0.38 2.63
N GLU A 116 -24.28 -0.36 3.96
CA GLU A 116 -23.41 -1.14 4.85
C GLU A 116 -23.50 -2.64 4.59
N ALA A 117 -24.70 -3.16 4.29
CA ALA A 117 -24.88 -4.58 4.01
C ALA A 117 -24.17 -4.99 2.71
N ALA A 118 -24.18 -4.11 1.70
CA ALA A 118 -23.43 -4.33 0.47
C ALA A 118 -21.91 -4.34 0.71
N VAL A 119 -21.39 -3.49 1.62
CA VAL A 119 -19.95 -3.52 1.99
C VAL A 119 -19.58 -4.86 2.66
N VAL A 120 -20.42 -5.32 3.60
CA VAL A 120 -20.21 -6.61 4.28
C VAL A 120 -20.24 -7.78 3.28
N ALA A 121 -21.20 -7.77 2.35
CA ALA A 121 -21.30 -8.78 1.31
C ALA A 121 -20.10 -8.74 0.35
N ALA A 122 -19.67 -7.55 -0.07
CA ALA A 122 -18.48 -7.36 -0.92
C ALA A 122 -17.21 -7.87 -0.22
N THR A 123 -17.03 -7.55 1.07
CA THR A 123 -15.90 -8.03 1.87
C THR A 123 -15.87 -9.55 1.95
N SER A 124 -17.02 -10.17 2.24
CA SER A 124 -17.15 -11.63 2.29
C SER A 124 -16.82 -12.25 0.93
N ARG A 125 -17.30 -11.64 -0.15
CA ARG A 125 -17.02 -12.10 -1.51
C ARG A 125 -15.54 -11.97 -1.89
N LEU A 126 -14.86 -10.89 -1.49
CA LEU A 126 -13.42 -10.72 -1.70
C LEU A 126 -12.62 -11.78 -0.94
N ARG A 127 -13.06 -12.12 0.28
CA ARG A 127 -12.46 -13.21 1.08
C ARG A 127 -12.54 -14.55 0.35
N GLU A 128 -13.69 -14.89 -0.22
CA GLU A 128 -13.86 -16.11 -1.04
C GLU A 128 -12.97 -16.11 -2.29
N LEU A 129 -12.71 -14.94 -2.86
CA LEU A 129 -11.83 -14.77 -4.02
C LEU A 129 -10.34 -14.81 -3.67
N GLY A 130 -9.99 -15.01 -2.39
CA GLY A 130 -8.64 -15.17 -1.91
C GLY A 130 -7.80 -13.89 -2.06
N VAL A 131 -8.38 -12.71 -1.78
CA VAL A 131 -7.59 -11.47 -1.75
C VAL A 131 -6.76 -11.39 -0.47
N GLU A 132 -5.66 -10.66 -0.55
CA GLU A 132 -4.69 -10.48 0.55
C GLU A 132 -4.65 -9.02 1.04
N ALA A 133 -5.30 -8.12 0.33
CA ALA A 133 -5.47 -6.71 0.72
C ALA A 133 -6.70 -6.11 0.04
N ILE A 134 -7.29 -5.09 0.64
CA ILE A 134 -8.46 -4.38 0.11
C ILE A 134 -8.16 -2.88 0.01
N ALA A 135 -8.52 -2.27 -1.13
CA ALA A 135 -8.57 -0.84 -1.31
C ALA A 135 -10.03 -0.39 -1.41
N VAL A 136 -10.44 0.58 -0.61
CA VAL A 136 -11.75 1.25 -0.72
C VAL A 136 -11.55 2.54 -1.49
N CYS A 137 -12.29 2.68 -2.60
CA CYS A 137 -12.09 3.78 -3.55
C CYS A 137 -13.45 4.31 -4.02
N PHE A 138 -13.98 5.34 -3.35
CA PHE A 138 -15.27 5.93 -3.70
C PHE A 138 -15.13 7.22 -4.51
N LEU A 139 -16.14 7.51 -5.29
CA LEU A 139 -16.19 8.75 -6.05
C LEU A 139 -16.27 9.96 -5.10
N HIS A 140 -15.53 11.02 -5.42
CA HIS A 140 -15.49 12.29 -4.67
C HIS A 140 -15.10 12.17 -3.17
N SER A 141 -14.46 11.08 -2.76
CA SER A 141 -14.01 10.91 -1.37
C SER A 141 -12.99 11.97 -0.91
N TYR A 142 -12.35 12.67 -1.82
CA TYR A 142 -11.51 13.83 -1.53
C TYR A 142 -12.31 15.00 -0.94
N ALA A 143 -13.60 15.14 -1.32
CA ALA A 143 -14.50 16.18 -0.81
C ALA A 143 -15.19 15.75 0.48
N ASN A 144 -15.55 14.45 0.60
CA ASN A 144 -16.13 13.88 1.81
C ASN A 144 -15.60 12.45 2.03
N PRO A 145 -14.66 12.26 2.95
CA PRO A 145 -14.01 10.98 3.21
C PRO A 145 -14.83 10.02 4.07
N GLU A 146 -15.89 10.50 4.74
CA GLU A 146 -16.59 9.71 5.77
C GLU A 146 -17.18 8.39 5.25
N PRO A 147 -17.84 8.30 4.06
CA PRO A 147 -18.33 7.03 3.56
C PRO A 147 -17.21 5.98 3.32
N GLU A 148 -16.03 6.41 2.84
CA GLU A 148 -14.87 5.49 2.71
C GLU A 148 -14.36 5.02 4.07
N ARG A 149 -14.23 5.91 5.03
CA ARG A 149 -13.79 5.58 6.41
C ARG A 149 -14.76 4.64 7.10
N GLU A 150 -16.06 4.83 6.88
CA GLU A 150 -17.08 3.92 7.39
C GLU A 150 -17.00 2.54 6.73
N ALA A 151 -16.83 2.50 5.41
CA ALA A 151 -16.59 1.24 4.69
C ALA A 151 -15.34 0.51 5.19
N VAL A 152 -14.24 1.20 5.47
CA VAL A 152 -13.04 0.60 6.08
C VAL A 152 -13.36 -0.05 7.42
N LYS A 153 -14.08 0.66 8.32
CA LYS A 153 -14.49 0.10 9.62
C LYS A 153 -15.38 -1.14 9.48
N LEU A 154 -16.24 -1.17 8.45
CA LEU A 154 -17.08 -2.33 8.14
C LEU A 154 -16.22 -3.51 7.64
N VAL A 155 -15.25 -3.25 6.78
CA VAL A 155 -14.28 -4.27 6.31
C VAL A 155 -13.52 -4.84 7.50
N GLU A 156 -12.93 -4.00 8.36
CA GLU A 156 -12.18 -4.43 9.54
C GLU A 156 -13.03 -5.25 10.52
N ARG A 157 -14.29 -4.86 10.73
CA ARG A 157 -15.22 -5.64 11.57
C ARG A 157 -15.58 -7.00 10.95
N THR A 158 -15.71 -7.05 9.64
CA THR A 158 -16.11 -8.28 8.90
C THR A 158 -14.92 -9.24 8.72
N TRP A 159 -13.73 -8.66 8.55
CA TRP A 159 -12.49 -9.42 8.34
C TRP A 159 -11.29 -8.71 9.01
N PRO A 160 -11.09 -8.89 10.34
CA PRO A 160 -10.13 -8.12 11.15
C PRO A 160 -8.68 -8.19 10.71
N ASP A 161 -8.25 -9.30 10.09
CA ASP A 161 -6.84 -9.53 9.74
C ASP A 161 -6.48 -9.03 8.34
N ILE A 162 -7.43 -8.50 7.57
CA ILE A 162 -7.18 -8.04 6.21
C ILE A 162 -6.57 -6.64 6.19
N PRO A 163 -5.41 -6.43 5.57
CA PRO A 163 -4.93 -5.08 5.30
C PRO A 163 -5.91 -4.32 4.42
N VAL A 164 -6.39 -3.18 4.91
CA VAL A 164 -7.32 -2.31 4.19
C VAL A 164 -6.88 -0.86 4.23
N CYS A 165 -7.07 -0.14 3.16
CA CYS A 165 -6.87 1.32 3.09
C CYS A 165 -7.97 1.96 2.25
N ASN A 166 -8.17 3.27 2.43
CA ASN A 166 -9.10 4.06 1.63
C ASN A 166 -8.38 5.13 0.81
N SER A 167 -9.03 5.60 -0.23
CA SER A 167 -8.41 6.53 -1.17
C SER A 167 -8.27 7.94 -0.61
N ALA A 168 -9.15 8.37 0.26
CA ALA A 168 -9.11 9.70 0.88
C ALA A 168 -7.89 9.88 1.81
N ASP A 169 -7.49 8.81 2.52
CA ASP A 169 -6.35 8.87 3.44
C ASP A 169 -5.01 8.62 2.72
N VAL A 170 -5.01 7.93 1.58
CA VAL A 170 -3.81 7.68 0.78
C VAL A 170 -3.48 8.86 -0.14
N LEU A 171 -4.48 9.41 -0.83
CA LEU A 171 -4.31 10.52 -1.78
C LEU A 171 -5.62 11.29 -1.93
N ALA A 172 -5.82 12.36 -1.15
CA ALA A 172 -7.04 13.18 -1.18
C ALA A 172 -7.05 14.16 -2.36
N GLU A 173 -6.94 13.66 -3.59
CA GLU A 173 -6.96 14.47 -4.80
C GLU A 173 -8.20 14.19 -5.66
N HIS A 174 -8.66 15.22 -6.41
CA HIS A 174 -9.66 15.00 -7.46
C HIS A 174 -9.06 14.08 -8.56
N ARG A 175 -9.77 13.58 -9.53
CA ARG A 175 -9.36 12.58 -10.53
C ARG A 175 -9.30 11.17 -9.95
N GLU A 176 -10.38 10.50 -10.13
CA GLU A 176 -10.64 9.16 -9.61
C GLU A 176 -9.59 8.13 -10.07
N TYR A 177 -9.10 8.19 -11.32
CA TYR A 177 -8.13 7.20 -11.80
C TYR A 177 -6.80 7.32 -11.04
N GLU A 178 -6.25 8.51 -10.89
CA GLU A 178 -4.99 8.76 -10.18
C GLU A 178 -5.11 8.35 -8.71
N ARG A 179 -6.20 8.74 -8.07
CA ARG A 179 -6.46 8.41 -6.67
C ARG A 179 -6.63 6.90 -6.48
N PHE A 180 -7.46 6.24 -7.30
CA PHE A 180 -7.70 4.80 -7.20
C PHE A 180 -6.46 3.99 -7.53
N SER A 181 -5.68 4.38 -8.55
CA SER A 181 -4.46 3.66 -8.91
C SER A 181 -3.37 3.79 -7.85
N THR A 182 -3.22 4.97 -7.21
CA THR A 182 -2.30 5.17 -6.10
C THR A 182 -2.73 4.34 -4.88
N THR A 183 -4.01 4.33 -4.55
CA THR A 183 -4.56 3.55 -3.44
C THR A 183 -4.43 2.04 -3.69
N ALA A 184 -4.71 1.60 -4.92
CA ALA A 184 -4.52 0.21 -5.32
C ALA A 184 -3.04 -0.21 -5.21
N LEU A 185 -2.11 0.65 -5.65
CA LEU A 185 -0.68 0.39 -5.49
C LEU A 185 -0.26 0.34 -4.02
N ASN A 186 -0.76 1.25 -3.19
CA ASN A 186 -0.51 1.24 -1.75
C ASN A 186 -0.97 -0.09 -1.12
N ALA A 187 -2.23 -0.49 -1.34
CA ALA A 187 -2.75 -1.76 -0.84
C ALA A 187 -1.98 -2.98 -1.38
N TYR A 188 -1.52 -2.91 -2.63
CA TYR A 188 -0.76 -3.97 -3.28
C TYR A 188 0.60 -4.23 -2.65
N VAL A 189 1.31 -3.18 -2.22
CA VAL A 189 2.67 -3.30 -1.66
C VAL A 189 2.67 -3.40 -0.13
N ALA A 190 1.63 -2.93 0.54
CA ALA A 190 1.56 -2.78 1.99
C ALA A 190 1.85 -4.08 2.77
N PRO A 191 1.28 -5.26 2.45
CA PRO A 191 1.54 -6.48 3.22
C PRO A 191 3.01 -6.88 3.21
N ARG A 192 3.67 -6.80 2.05
CA ARG A 192 5.10 -7.11 1.93
C ARG A 192 5.97 -6.08 2.64
N MET A 193 5.61 -4.81 2.52
CA MET A 193 6.37 -3.74 3.18
C MET A 193 6.25 -3.84 4.70
N SER A 194 5.04 -4.06 5.22
CA SER A 194 4.80 -4.24 6.66
C SER A 194 5.53 -5.46 7.20
N GLY A 195 5.47 -6.61 6.53
CA GLY A 195 6.23 -7.79 6.91
C GLY A 195 7.73 -7.50 7.00
N TYR A 196 8.30 -6.93 5.94
CA TYR A 196 9.71 -6.55 5.92
C TYR A 196 10.11 -5.60 7.06
N LEU A 197 9.31 -4.57 7.34
CA LEU A 197 9.60 -3.58 8.38
C LEU A 197 9.52 -4.20 9.78
N ASN A 198 8.55 -5.07 10.02
CA ASN A 198 8.41 -5.81 11.27
C ASN A 198 9.61 -6.73 11.51
N ASP A 199 10.04 -7.49 10.50
CA ASP A 199 11.20 -8.37 10.57
C ASP A 199 12.48 -7.57 10.81
N LEU A 200 12.64 -6.42 10.14
CA LEU A 200 13.77 -5.53 10.34
C LEU A 200 13.81 -5.00 11.78
N ALA A 201 12.68 -4.53 12.31
CA ALA A 201 12.59 -4.02 13.66
C ALA A 201 12.94 -5.11 14.68
N ALA A 202 12.38 -6.31 14.52
CA ALA A 202 12.65 -7.45 15.39
C ALA A 202 14.14 -7.86 15.35
N ASN A 203 14.72 -7.96 14.16
CA ASN A 203 16.11 -8.34 13.97
C ASN A 203 17.07 -7.29 14.57
N LEU A 204 16.80 -6.01 14.38
CA LEU A 204 17.61 -4.93 14.97
C LEU A 204 17.51 -4.91 16.51
N SER A 205 16.31 -5.10 17.05
CA SER A 205 16.11 -5.20 18.50
C SER A 205 16.86 -6.41 19.11
N ALA A 206 16.80 -7.56 18.44
CA ALA A 206 17.55 -8.75 18.85
C ALA A 206 19.08 -8.57 18.82
N GLN A 207 19.58 -7.63 18.02
CA GLN A 207 21.00 -7.27 17.96
C GLN A 207 21.37 -6.14 18.94
N GLY A 208 20.42 -5.68 19.78
CA GLY A 208 20.66 -4.70 20.83
C GLY A 208 20.38 -3.24 20.45
N LEU A 209 19.70 -2.97 19.33
CA LEU A 209 19.28 -1.62 19.02
C LEU A 209 18.20 -1.15 20.02
N THR A 210 18.46 -0.03 20.71
CA THR A 210 17.58 0.52 21.74
C THR A 210 16.73 1.69 21.27
N VAL A 211 17.11 2.32 20.16
CA VAL A 211 16.34 3.42 19.57
C VAL A 211 15.32 2.89 18.57
N LYS A 212 14.20 3.61 18.41
CA LYS A 212 13.21 3.30 17.37
C LYS A 212 13.84 3.53 16.00
N PRO A 213 13.81 2.53 15.11
CA PRO A 213 14.24 2.74 13.73
C PRO A 213 13.32 3.72 12.99
N GLU A 214 13.89 4.50 12.09
CA GLU A 214 13.17 5.39 11.18
C GLU A 214 13.29 4.90 9.73
N VAL A 215 12.22 5.00 8.95
CA VAL A 215 12.21 4.73 7.51
C VAL A 215 12.30 6.04 6.74
N MET A 216 13.22 6.11 5.80
CA MET A 216 13.39 7.27 4.92
C MET A 216 12.31 7.31 3.84
N SER A 217 11.69 8.47 3.66
CA SER A 217 10.78 8.74 2.55
C SER A 217 11.56 9.14 1.29
N SER A 218 11.07 8.75 0.11
CA SER A 218 11.60 9.19 -1.18
C SER A 218 11.47 10.70 -1.42
N SER A 219 10.51 11.35 -0.75
CA SER A 219 10.30 12.80 -0.80
C SER A 219 11.16 13.58 0.21
N GLY A 220 12.00 12.89 0.97
CA GLY A 220 12.79 13.46 2.06
C GLY A 220 12.13 13.29 3.43
N GLY A 221 12.96 13.36 4.48
CA GLY A 221 12.53 13.09 5.85
C GLY A 221 12.51 11.60 6.21
N SER A 222 12.11 11.30 7.44
CA SER A 222 12.00 9.95 7.97
C SER A 222 10.78 9.83 8.87
N TRP A 223 10.22 8.62 8.94
CA TRP A 223 9.07 8.27 9.76
C TRP A 223 9.45 7.16 10.74
N PRO A 224 8.97 7.18 11.97
CA PRO A 224 9.19 6.07 12.90
C PRO A 224 8.61 4.77 12.34
N LEU A 225 9.32 3.68 12.55
CA LEU A 225 8.91 2.32 12.22
C LEU A 225 7.87 1.82 13.22
#